data_f2bac06d39608eb8868ad4a14ed45123
#
_entry.id   f2bac06d39608eb8868ad4a14ed45123
#
_cell.length_a   1.000
_cell.length_b   1.000
_cell.length_c   1.000
_cell.angle_alpha   90.00
_cell.angle_beta   90.00
_cell.angle_gamma   90.00
#
_symmetry.space_group_name_H-M   'P 1'
#
loop_
_entity.id
_entity.type
_entity.pdbx_description
1 polymer ?
#
loop_
_entity_poly.entity_id
_entity_poly.type
_entity_poly.pdbx_seq_one_letter_code
_entity_poly.pdbx_strand_id
1 'polypeptide(L)'
;MCIRDREQTSSPSFLLMLSIDDSRAWMEENGRAHLRALSEAVNDVRRRLVGTPYHDAYADWANLPVHFDPTRLVISAPQGGKCLAEQLREAGLDVEMADERRMVLILSVMDDIAEIRRLPELLANIPAAEKKQFAPLTLMPDMPEAVLTPRQAAMAEEILVPLDRAEGKIAAAAVGLYPPGIPLIAPGERVTREIIRQLQEAGTRERFGVEGEYLRCANV
;
A
#
# COMPACT_ATOMS: atom_id res chain seq x y z
N MET A 1 17.61 -21.66 -1.06
CA MET A 1 17.68 -20.78 0.12
C MET A 1 16.42 -19.93 0.09
N CYS A 2 15.62 -19.96 1.14
CA CYS A 2 14.36 -19.22 1.17
C CYS A 2 14.63 -17.75 1.54
N ILE A 3 13.73 -16.83 1.21
CA ILE A 3 13.85 -15.40 1.55
C ILE A 3 14.05 -15.24 3.08
N ARG A 4 13.32 -16.01 3.88
CA ARG A 4 13.46 -16.02 5.33
C ARG A 4 14.88 -16.30 5.77
N ASP A 5 15.54 -17.31 5.19
CA ASP A 5 16.90 -17.70 5.59
C ASP A 5 17.94 -16.64 5.23
N ARG A 6 17.65 -15.82 4.23
CA ARG A 6 18.50 -14.71 3.77
C ARG A 6 18.40 -13.49 4.67
N GLU A 7 17.18 -13.16 5.13
CA GLU A 7 16.89 -11.95 5.89
C GLU A 7 16.91 -12.19 7.42
N GLN A 8 17.00 -13.44 7.85
CA GLN A 8 16.97 -13.77 9.26
C GLN A 8 18.30 -13.41 9.95
N THR A 9 18.20 -12.67 11.04
CA THR A 9 19.37 -12.42 11.92
C THR A 9 19.78 -13.69 12.66
N SER A 10 21.09 -13.89 12.81
CA SER A 10 21.64 -14.95 13.66
C SER A 10 21.69 -14.59 15.15
N SER A 11 21.48 -13.30 15.48
CA SER A 11 21.51 -12.76 16.83
C SER A 11 20.26 -11.95 17.11
N PRO A 12 19.09 -12.59 17.32
CA PRO A 12 17.85 -11.88 17.58
C PRO A 12 17.92 -11.07 18.87
N SER A 13 17.40 -9.84 18.83
CA SER A 13 17.32 -8.99 20.01
C SER A 13 16.36 -9.59 21.03
N PHE A 14 16.85 -9.84 22.24
CA PHE A 14 16.02 -10.36 23.33
C PHE A 14 14.91 -9.40 23.73
N LEU A 15 15.13 -8.08 23.67
CA LEU A 15 14.12 -7.07 23.93
C LEU A 15 12.98 -7.12 22.92
N LEU A 16 13.28 -7.31 21.63
CA LEU A 16 12.23 -7.46 20.60
C LEU A 16 11.45 -8.77 20.79
N MET A 17 12.12 -9.85 21.15
CA MET A 17 11.45 -11.12 21.45
C MET A 17 10.51 -11.00 22.65
N LEU A 18 10.97 -10.33 23.71
CA LEU A 18 10.16 -10.09 24.91
C LEU A 18 8.93 -9.21 24.59
N SER A 19 9.11 -8.15 23.80
CA SER A 19 8.01 -7.28 23.36
C SER A 19 6.97 -8.03 22.52
N ILE A 20 7.41 -8.96 21.65
CA ILE A 20 6.52 -9.81 20.87
C ILE A 20 5.72 -10.74 21.79
N ASP A 21 6.38 -11.37 22.77
CA ASP A 21 5.71 -12.28 23.68
C ASP A 21 4.71 -11.56 24.62
N ASP A 22 5.06 -10.38 25.09
CA ASP A 22 4.15 -9.51 25.87
C ASP A 22 2.92 -9.12 25.06
N SER A 23 3.11 -8.69 23.82
CA SER A 23 2.03 -8.37 22.91
C SER A 23 1.12 -9.59 22.63
N ARG A 24 1.72 -10.77 22.47
CA ARG A 24 0.99 -12.03 22.31
C ARG A 24 0.13 -12.34 23.55
N ALA A 25 0.73 -12.25 24.74
CA ALA A 25 0.04 -12.50 26.00
C ALA A 25 -1.15 -11.54 26.20
N TRP A 26 -0.92 -10.26 25.95
CA TRP A 26 -1.98 -9.25 26.00
C TRP A 26 -3.14 -9.56 25.03
N MET A 27 -2.80 -9.95 23.80
CA MET A 27 -3.79 -10.34 22.78
C MET A 27 -4.58 -11.59 23.17
N GLU A 28 -3.94 -12.56 23.84
CA GLU A 28 -4.59 -13.76 24.33
C GLU A 28 -5.68 -13.44 25.37
N GLU A 29 -5.39 -12.51 26.27
CA GLU A 29 -6.31 -12.11 27.34
C GLU A 29 -7.38 -11.13 26.84
N ASN A 30 -7.00 -10.11 26.09
CA ASN A 30 -7.83 -8.94 25.80
C ASN A 30 -8.30 -8.86 24.34
N GLY A 31 -7.55 -9.45 23.41
CA GLY A 31 -7.68 -9.23 21.98
C GLY A 31 -9.08 -9.49 21.44
N ARG A 32 -9.76 -10.53 21.91
CA ARG A 32 -11.14 -10.88 21.43
C ARG A 32 -12.13 -9.76 21.73
N ALA A 33 -12.09 -9.19 22.93
CA ALA A 33 -13.01 -8.12 23.34
C ALA A 33 -12.71 -6.83 22.57
N HIS A 34 -11.44 -6.47 22.47
CA HIS A 34 -10.99 -5.26 21.74
C HIS A 34 -11.26 -5.35 20.24
N LEU A 35 -11.00 -6.48 19.59
CA LEU A 35 -11.32 -6.68 18.17
C LEU A 35 -12.81 -6.59 17.89
N ARG A 36 -13.65 -7.09 18.80
CA ARG A 36 -15.10 -6.94 18.67
C ARG A 36 -15.52 -5.48 18.76
N ALA A 37 -15.06 -4.76 19.79
CA ALA A 37 -15.37 -3.35 19.96
C ALA A 37 -14.87 -2.51 18.76
N LEU A 38 -13.67 -2.78 18.27
CA LEU A 38 -13.10 -2.17 17.07
C LEU A 38 -13.98 -2.42 15.84
N SER A 39 -14.33 -3.67 15.59
CA SER A 39 -15.17 -4.04 14.45
C SER A 39 -16.55 -3.37 14.50
N GLU A 40 -17.15 -3.28 15.67
CA GLU A 40 -18.43 -2.56 15.88
C GLU A 40 -18.28 -1.06 15.60
N ALA A 41 -17.20 -0.43 16.06
CA ALA A 41 -16.92 0.99 15.82
C ALA A 41 -16.69 1.28 14.34
N VAL A 42 -15.90 0.45 13.65
CA VAL A 42 -15.64 0.60 12.21
C VAL A 42 -16.93 0.41 11.41
N ASN A 43 -17.76 -0.56 11.76
CA ASN A 43 -19.05 -0.76 11.10
C ASN A 43 -20.02 0.40 11.36
N ASP A 44 -19.93 1.04 12.52
CA ASP A 44 -20.69 2.28 12.80
C ASP A 44 -20.24 3.42 11.88
N VAL A 45 -18.93 3.65 11.76
CA VAL A 45 -18.36 4.62 10.82
C VAL A 45 -18.87 4.35 9.41
N ARG A 46 -18.80 3.11 8.91
CA ARG A 46 -19.28 2.73 7.58
C ARG A 46 -20.73 3.09 7.34
N ARG A 47 -21.60 2.78 8.31
CA ARG A 47 -23.03 3.11 8.22
C ARG A 47 -23.26 4.62 8.13
N ARG A 48 -22.49 5.41 8.91
CA ARG A 48 -22.63 6.86 8.97
C ARG A 48 -22.02 7.58 7.75
N LEU A 49 -21.16 6.91 6.99
CA LEU A 49 -20.66 7.43 5.71
C LEU A 49 -21.67 7.25 4.57
N VAL A 50 -22.68 6.39 4.69
CA VAL A 50 -23.70 6.20 3.66
C VAL A 50 -24.46 7.49 3.43
N GLY A 51 -24.54 7.93 2.15
CA GLY A 51 -25.20 9.17 1.76
C GLY A 51 -24.36 10.44 1.93
N THR A 52 -23.11 10.31 2.40
CA THR A 52 -22.14 11.41 2.42
C THR A 52 -21.31 11.44 1.13
N PRO A 53 -20.53 12.51 0.88
CA PRO A 53 -19.60 12.53 -0.25
C PRO A 53 -18.45 11.50 -0.16
N TYR A 54 -18.24 10.93 1.01
CA TYR A 54 -17.18 9.98 1.30
C TYR A 54 -17.69 8.55 1.12
N HIS A 55 -16.99 7.76 0.34
CA HIS A 55 -17.40 6.40 0.00
C HIS A 55 -16.39 5.39 0.54
N ASP A 56 -16.86 4.43 1.36
CA ASP A 56 -16.06 3.30 1.79
C ASP A 56 -16.07 2.21 0.70
N ALA A 57 -14.91 1.91 0.16
CA ALA A 57 -14.72 0.91 -0.88
C ALA A 57 -15.14 -0.53 -0.44
N TYR A 58 -15.28 -0.78 0.86
CA TYR A 58 -15.81 -2.06 1.35
C TYR A 58 -17.19 -2.37 0.80
N ALA A 59 -18.03 -1.34 0.59
CA ALA A 59 -19.35 -1.50 0.00
C ALA A 59 -19.29 -2.03 -1.45
N ASP A 60 -18.27 -1.62 -2.21
CA ASP A 60 -18.05 -2.09 -3.59
C ASP A 60 -17.63 -3.55 -3.64
N TRP A 61 -16.93 -4.01 -2.61
CA TRP A 61 -16.29 -5.33 -2.57
C TRP A 61 -17.06 -6.37 -1.77
N ALA A 62 -18.12 -5.97 -1.07
CA ALA A 62 -18.90 -6.86 -0.20
C ALA A 62 -19.46 -8.12 -0.89
N ASN A 63 -19.66 -8.04 -2.21
CA ASN A 63 -20.16 -9.16 -3.01
C ASN A 63 -19.06 -9.96 -3.73
N LEU A 64 -17.79 -9.61 -3.56
CA LEU A 64 -16.70 -10.37 -4.14
C LEU A 64 -16.41 -11.62 -3.30
N PRO A 65 -15.99 -12.73 -3.93
CA PRO A 65 -15.67 -13.98 -3.24
C PRO A 65 -14.28 -13.91 -2.56
N VAL A 66 -14.04 -12.84 -1.82
CA VAL A 66 -12.79 -12.57 -1.10
C VAL A 66 -13.08 -12.12 0.32
N HIS A 67 -12.16 -12.43 1.23
CA HIS A 67 -12.25 -11.97 2.61
C HIS A 67 -11.44 -10.68 2.76
N PHE A 68 -12.07 -9.68 3.33
CA PHE A 68 -11.45 -8.40 3.64
C PHE A 68 -11.21 -8.29 5.15
N ASP A 69 -10.10 -7.66 5.53
CA ASP A 69 -9.88 -7.29 6.92
C ASP A 69 -10.87 -6.17 7.31
N PRO A 70 -11.79 -6.43 8.25
CA PRO A 70 -12.81 -5.46 8.63
C PRO A 70 -12.24 -4.22 9.33
N THR A 71 -10.99 -4.27 9.80
CA THR A 71 -10.31 -3.16 10.48
C THR A 71 -9.66 -2.17 9.50
N ARG A 72 -9.66 -2.49 8.20
CA ARG A 72 -9.19 -1.59 7.15
C ARG A 72 -10.35 -0.71 6.66
N LEU A 73 -10.19 0.59 6.76
CA LEU A 73 -11.15 1.55 6.23
C LEU A 73 -10.54 2.24 5.00
N VAL A 74 -11.14 2.01 3.85
CA VAL A 74 -10.65 2.51 2.56
C VAL A 74 -11.65 3.53 2.04
N ILE A 75 -11.32 4.81 2.19
CA ILE A 75 -12.24 5.91 1.88
C ILE A 75 -11.82 6.60 0.58
N SER A 76 -12.76 6.74 -0.35
CA SER A 76 -12.66 7.65 -1.49
C SER A 76 -13.41 8.95 -1.21
N ALA A 77 -12.87 10.04 -1.74
CA ALA A 77 -13.39 11.39 -1.57
C ALA A 77 -13.45 12.13 -2.92
N PRO A 78 -14.36 13.11 -3.08
CA PRO A 78 -14.46 13.89 -4.31
C PRO A 78 -13.15 14.57 -4.70
N GLN A 79 -12.39 15.07 -3.72
CA GLN A 79 -11.10 15.75 -3.90
C GLN A 79 -9.93 14.79 -4.13
N GLY A 80 -10.15 13.48 -3.96
CA GLY A 80 -9.12 12.46 -4.03
C GLY A 80 -8.47 12.12 -2.70
N GLY A 81 -7.83 10.95 -2.65
CA GLY A 81 -7.27 10.40 -1.42
C GLY A 81 -6.13 11.23 -0.83
N LYS A 82 -5.18 11.67 -1.66
CA LYS A 82 -4.05 12.49 -1.19
C LYS A 82 -4.49 13.81 -0.57
N CYS A 83 -5.40 14.53 -1.23
CA CYS A 83 -5.92 15.79 -0.70
C CYS A 83 -6.67 15.57 0.62
N LEU A 84 -7.49 14.51 0.71
CA LEU A 84 -8.18 14.15 1.93
C LEU A 84 -7.18 13.78 3.05
N ALA A 85 -6.12 13.03 2.74
CA ALA A 85 -5.10 12.67 3.72
C ALA A 85 -4.36 13.88 4.29
N GLU A 86 -4.05 14.88 3.46
CA GLU A 86 -3.45 16.14 3.91
C GLU A 86 -4.39 16.91 4.84
N GLN A 87 -5.67 17.03 4.47
CA GLN A 87 -6.69 17.70 5.30
C GLN A 87 -6.89 17.00 6.65
N LEU A 88 -6.87 15.66 6.66
CA LEU A 88 -6.95 14.89 7.91
C LEU A 88 -5.71 15.05 8.78
N ARG A 89 -4.52 15.12 8.18
CA ARG A 89 -3.28 15.39 8.92
C ARG A 89 -3.30 16.75 9.59
N GLU A 90 -3.81 17.79 8.93
CA GLU A 90 -4.02 19.10 9.51
C GLU A 90 -5.01 19.07 10.69
N ALA A 91 -5.97 18.16 10.65
CA ALA A 91 -6.93 17.90 11.72
C ALA A 91 -6.39 16.94 12.81
N GLY A 92 -5.13 16.51 12.74
CA GLY A 92 -4.45 15.67 13.71
C GLY A 92 -4.65 14.16 13.51
N LEU A 93 -5.07 13.72 12.32
CA LEU A 93 -5.25 12.30 11.99
C LEU A 93 -4.35 11.91 10.82
N ASP A 94 -3.38 11.05 11.09
CA ASP A 94 -2.54 10.46 10.05
C ASP A 94 -3.19 9.21 9.45
N VAL A 95 -3.00 9.04 8.13
CA VAL A 95 -3.48 7.87 7.40
C VAL A 95 -2.31 6.94 7.05
N GLU A 96 -2.57 5.66 6.87
CA GLU A 96 -1.54 4.69 6.49
C GLU A 96 -0.98 4.98 5.09
N MET A 97 -1.86 5.22 4.13
CA MET A 97 -1.48 5.55 2.77
C MET A 97 -2.61 6.26 2.03
N ALA A 98 -2.25 6.99 0.98
CA ALA A 98 -3.22 7.60 0.07
C ALA A 98 -2.71 7.55 -1.36
N ASP A 99 -3.61 7.25 -2.29
CA ASP A 99 -3.41 7.40 -3.73
C ASP A 99 -4.22 8.57 -4.28
N GLU A 100 -4.28 8.70 -5.60
CA GLU A 100 -5.04 9.78 -6.26
C GLU A 100 -6.54 9.76 -5.92
N ARG A 101 -7.11 8.61 -5.57
CA ARG A 101 -8.56 8.42 -5.38
C ARG A 101 -8.94 8.13 -3.93
N ARG A 102 -8.12 7.38 -3.21
CA ARG A 102 -8.46 6.73 -1.95
C ARG A 102 -7.40 6.98 -0.90
N MET A 103 -7.82 6.95 0.35
CA MET A 103 -6.94 6.81 1.49
C MET A 103 -7.27 5.54 2.25
N VAL A 104 -6.31 5.02 3.00
CA VAL A 104 -6.43 3.82 3.82
C VAL A 104 -6.10 4.17 5.26
N LEU A 105 -7.00 3.81 6.16
CA LEU A 105 -6.77 3.77 7.59
C LEU A 105 -6.61 2.32 8.02
N ILE A 106 -5.55 2.04 8.78
CA ILE A 106 -5.33 0.77 9.45
C ILE A 106 -5.63 0.98 10.92
N LEU A 107 -6.78 0.44 11.36
CA LEU A 107 -7.23 0.57 12.73
C LEU A 107 -6.84 -0.67 13.53
N SER A 108 -6.39 -0.46 14.75
CA SER A 108 -5.85 -1.49 15.62
C SER A 108 -6.62 -1.61 16.94
N VAL A 109 -6.34 -2.65 17.68
CA VAL A 109 -6.91 -2.88 19.02
C VAL A 109 -6.44 -1.87 20.07
N MET A 110 -5.41 -1.08 19.74
CA MET A 110 -4.85 -0.06 20.63
C MET A 110 -5.40 1.33 20.36
N ASP A 111 -6.19 1.50 19.28
CA ASP A 111 -6.80 2.79 18.96
C ASP A 111 -8.00 3.08 19.88
N ASP A 112 -8.19 4.35 20.20
CA ASP A 112 -9.33 4.78 20.98
C ASP A 112 -10.64 4.65 20.17
N ILE A 113 -11.53 3.81 20.65
CA ILE A 113 -12.84 3.56 20.04
C ILE A 113 -13.68 4.84 19.91
N ALA A 114 -13.55 5.77 20.85
CA ALA A 114 -14.28 7.03 20.80
C ALA A 114 -13.76 7.91 19.64
N GLU A 115 -12.45 7.97 19.46
CA GLU A 115 -11.84 8.70 18.33
C GLU A 115 -12.20 8.07 16.98
N ILE A 116 -12.20 6.75 16.88
CA ILE A 116 -12.67 6.06 15.66
C ILE A 116 -14.10 6.48 15.32
N ARG A 117 -15.00 6.48 16.30
CA ARG A 117 -16.41 6.86 16.09
C ARG A 117 -16.63 8.33 15.74
N ARG A 118 -15.66 9.20 16.00
CA ARG A 118 -15.68 10.63 15.63
C ARG A 118 -15.28 10.89 14.18
N LEU A 119 -14.75 9.89 13.48
CA LEU A 119 -14.28 10.06 12.10
C LEU A 119 -15.35 10.62 11.15
N PRO A 120 -16.64 10.23 11.18
CA PRO A 120 -17.66 10.82 10.32
C PRO A 120 -17.87 12.32 10.59
N GLU A 121 -17.83 12.77 11.84
CA GLU A 121 -17.91 14.19 12.19
C GLU A 121 -16.68 14.96 11.73
N LEU A 122 -15.50 14.36 11.89
CA LEU A 122 -14.26 14.95 11.40
C LEU A 122 -14.32 15.15 9.88
N LEU A 123 -14.74 14.13 9.14
CA LEU A 123 -14.92 14.20 7.70
C LEU A 123 -15.97 15.24 7.29
N ALA A 124 -17.07 15.37 8.03
CA ALA A 124 -18.11 16.35 7.74
C ALA A 124 -17.62 17.80 7.93
N ASN A 125 -16.62 18.02 8.76
CA ASN A 125 -16.01 19.34 9.00
C ASN A 125 -14.86 19.65 8.04
N ILE A 126 -14.42 18.71 7.22
CA ILE A 126 -13.40 18.97 6.21
C ILE A 126 -13.99 19.89 5.13
N PRO A 127 -13.31 20.98 4.75
CA PRO A 127 -13.78 21.87 3.71
C PRO A 127 -14.03 21.11 2.40
N ALA A 128 -15.20 21.37 1.80
CA ALA A 128 -15.51 20.82 0.50
C ALA A 128 -14.47 21.30 -0.52
N ALA A 129 -13.88 20.37 -1.24
CA ALA A 129 -12.95 20.67 -2.32
C ALA A 129 -13.57 20.28 -3.67
N GLU A 130 -13.05 20.86 -4.74
CA GLU A 130 -13.52 20.56 -6.08
C GLU A 130 -13.40 19.07 -6.40
N LYS A 131 -14.44 18.53 -7.01
CA LYS A 131 -14.45 17.15 -7.47
C LYS A 131 -13.42 16.96 -8.59
N LYS A 132 -12.43 16.14 -8.33
CA LYS A 132 -11.42 15.77 -9.34
C LYS A 132 -11.98 14.70 -10.28
N GLN A 133 -11.63 14.83 -11.55
CA GLN A 133 -11.79 13.74 -12.51
C GLN A 133 -10.54 12.87 -12.44
N PHE A 134 -10.74 11.59 -12.21
CA PHE A 134 -9.63 10.64 -12.18
C PHE A 134 -9.57 9.84 -13.48
N ALA A 135 -8.40 9.70 -14.05
CA ALA A 135 -8.18 8.80 -15.18
C ALA A 135 -8.65 7.37 -14.82
N PRO A 136 -9.10 6.55 -15.75
CA PRO A 136 -9.40 5.16 -15.49
C PRO A 136 -8.21 4.49 -14.77
N LEU A 137 -8.51 3.53 -13.87
CA LEU A 137 -7.44 2.72 -13.28
C LEU A 137 -6.70 2.01 -14.40
N THR A 138 -5.42 2.28 -14.54
CA THR A 138 -4.57 1.48 -15.41
C THR A 138 -4.50 0.07 -14.82
N LEU A 139 -4.95 -0.91 -15.56
CA LEU A 139 -4.78 -2.31 -15.16
C LEU A 139 -3.28 -2.58 -14.98
N MET A 140 -2.97 -3.48 -14.04
CA MET A 140 -1.60 -3.99 -13.93
C MET A 140 -1.16 -4.50 -15.31
N PRO A 141 0.09 -4.25 -15.70
CA PRO A 141 0.60 -4.82 -16.95
C PRO A 141 0.51 -6.34 -16.89
N ASP A 142 0.46 -6.98 -18.05
CA ASP A 142 0.62 -8.43 -18.13
C ASP A 142 1.89 -8.84 -17.39
N MET A 143 1.83 -10.01 -16.76
CA MET A 143 2.97 -10.50 -15.98
C MET A 143 4.20 -10.65 -16.88
N PRO A 144 5.33 -9.98 -16.57
CA PRO A 144 6.52 -10.03 -17.40
C PRO A 144 7.09 -11.45 -17.47
N GLU A 145 7.78 -11.76 -18.58
CA GLU A 145 8.49 -13.03 -18.74
C GLU A 145 9.62 -13.17 -17.71
N ALA A 146 9.56 -14.21 -16.88
CA ALA A 146 10.66 -14.57 -15.99
C ALA A 146 11.76 -15.29 -16.79
N VAL A 147 12.89 -14.61 -17.03
CA VAL A 147 14.04 -15.12 -17.79
C VAL A 147 15.10 -15.72 -16.88
N LEU A 148 15.31 -15.09 -15.72
CA LEU A 148 16.22 -15.54 -14.69
C LEU A 148 15.45 -15.79 -13.39
N THR A 149 15.95 -16.70 -12.57
CA THR A 149 15.48 -16.74 -11.18
C THR A 149 15.93 -15.48 -10.42
N PRO A 150 15.21 -15.04 -9.37
CA PRO A 150 15.66 -13.90 -8.56
C PRO A 150 17.09 -14.04 -8.02
N ARG A 151 17.51 -15.27 -7.72
CA ARG A 151 18.90 -15.56 -7.31
C ARG A 151 19.89 -15.29 -8.43
N GLN A 152 19.60 -15.76 -9.65
CA GLN A 152 20.48 -15.54 -10.80
C GLN A 152 20.60 -14.04 -11.10
N ALA A 153 19.50 -13.31 -11.07
CA ALA A 153 19.49 -11.87 -11.25
C ALA A 153 20.32 -11.14 -10.17
N ALA A 154 20.15 -11.54 -8.91
CA ALA A 154 20.89 -10.93 -7.77
C ALA A 154 22.40 -11.25 -7.75
N MET A 155 22.83 -12.27 -8.49
CA MET A 155 24.24 -12.68 -8.59
C MET A 155 24.89 -12.28 -9.91
N ALA A 156 24.10 -11.75 -10.86
CA ALA A 156 24.61 -11.22 -12.12
C ALA A 156 25.35 -9.89 -11.91
N GLU A 157 26.22 -9.56 -12.82
CA GLU A 157 26.76 -8.21 -12.89
C GLU A 157 25.65 -7.23 -13.18
N GLU A 158 25.55 -6.15 -12.40
CA GLU A 158 24.55 -5.11 -12.61
C GLU A 158 25.07 -4.01 -13.54
N ILE A 159 24.22 -3.57 -14.46
CA ILE A 159 24.44 -2.41 -15.30
C ILE A 159 23.29 -1.42 -15.15
N LEU A 160 23.58 -0.14 -15.20
CA LEU A 160 22.59 0.93 -15.25
C LEU A 160 22.20 1.21 -16.70
N VAL A 161 20.93 1.04 -17.02
CA VAL A 161 20.38 1.24 -18.35
C VAL A 161 19.36 2.37 -18.32
N PRO A 162 19.49 3.40 -19.19
CA PRO A 162 18.47 4.45 -19.30
C PRO A 162 17.08 3.84 -19.54
N LEU A 163 16.04 4.38 -18.89
CA LEU A 163 14.66 3.88 -18.98
C LEU A 163 14.18 3.74 -20.43
N ASP A 164 14.51 4.70 -21.29
CA ASP A 164 14.14 4.71 -22.70
C ASP A 164 14.81 3.59 -23.54
N ARG A 165 15.85 2.96 -22.99
CA ARG A 165 16.64 1.88 -23.62
C ARG A 165 16.54 0.56 -22.87
N ALA A 166 15.71 0.50 -21.83
CA ALA A 166 15.62 -0.68 -20.96
C ALA A 166 14.71 -1.77 -21.51
N GLU A 167 13.93 -1.52 -22.57
CA GLU A 167 13.05 -2.51 -23.18
C GLU A 167 13.83 -3.78 -23.59
N GLY A 168 13.32 -4.94 -23.18
CA GLY A 168 13.94 -6.24 -23.44
C GLY A 168 15.10 -6.62 -22.52
N LYS A 169 15.61 -5.71 -21.70
CA LYS A 169 16.61 -6.00 -20.66
C LYS A 169 15.99 -6.81 -19.52
N ILE A 170 16.85 -7.42 -18.71
CA ILE A 170 16.42 -8.21 -17.54
C ILE A 170 16.62 -7.38 -16.30
N ALA A 171 15.58 -7.20 -15.50
CA ALA A 171 15.66 -6.44 -14.27
C ALA A 171 16.57 -7.15 -13.24
N ALA A 172 17.49 -6.42 -12.62
CA ALA A 172 18.32 -6.89 -11.52
C ALA A 172 17.68 -6.63 -10.15
N ALA A 173 16.77 -5.67 -10.07
CA ALA A 173 16.07 -5.29 -8.84
C ALA A 173 14.56 -5.24 -9.05
N ALA A 174 13.80 -5.29 -7.95
CA ALA A 174 12.38 -5.01 -8.00
C ALA A 174 12.16 -3.52 -8.25
N VAL A 175 11.29 -3.19 -9.21
CA VAL A 175 10.99 -1.81 -9.62
C VAL A 175 9.49 -1.59 -9.61
N GLY A 176 9.05 -0.47 -9.10
CA GLY A 176 7.64 -0.13 -9.05
C GLY A 176 7.38 1.30 -8.61
N LEU A 177 6.12 1.53 -8.23
CA LEU A 177 5.60 2.84 -7.84
C LEU A 177 5.07 2.80 -6.41
N TYR A 178 5.31 3.85 -5.65
CA TYR A 178 4.74 4.00 -4.32
C TYR A 178 3.89 5.28 -4.22
N PRO A 179 2.72 5.24 -3.63
CA PRO A 179 1.96 4.02 -3.27
C PRO A 179 1.46 3.23 -4.50
N PRO A 180 1.15 1.93 -4.43
CA PRO A 180 1.05 1.12 -3.22
C PRO A 180 2.32 0.34 -2.86
N GLY A 181 3.42 0.45 -3.61
CA GLY A 181 4.64 -0.29 -3.35
C GLY A 181 4.65 -1.72 -3.92
N ILE A 182 3.71 -2.02 -4.81
CA ILE A 182 3.69 -3.29 -5.54
C ILE A 182 4.67 -3.19 -6.70
N PRO A 183 5.64 -4.11 -6.82
CA PRO A 183 6.54 -4.13 -7.97
C PRO A 183 5.78 -4.31 -9.29
N LEU A 184 6.12 -3.49 -10.28
CA LEU A 184 5.69 -3.68 -11.68
C LEU A 184 6.53 -4.75 -12.36
N ILE A 185 7.76 -4.95 -11.87
CA ILE A 185 8.69 -5.96 -12.36
C ILE A 185 9.55 -6.47 -11.20
N ALA A 186 9.78 -7.77 -11.17
CA ALA A 186 10.65 -8.44 -10.20
C ALA A 186 12.05 -8.72 -10.78
N PRO A 187 13.06 -8.98 -9.92
CA PRO A 187 14.38 -9.38 -10.39
C PRO A 187 14.32 -10.66 -11.24
N GLY A 188 14.96 -10.62 -12.39
CA GLY A 188 15.00 -11.74 -13.35
C GLY A 188 13.92 -11.68 -14.43
N GLU A 189 13.00 -10.74 -14.36
CA GLU A 189 11.96 -10.55 -15.37
C GLU A 189 12.41 -9.60 -16.47
N ARG A 190 11.81 -9.75 -17.66
CA ARG A 190 12.09 -8.94 -18.84
C ARG A 190 11.32 -7.62 -18.79
N VAL A 191 12.03 -6.52 -18.93
CA VAL A 191 11.45 -5.18 -18.99
C VAL A 191 10.63 -5.02 -20.27
N THR A 192 9.37 -4.62 -20.12
CA THR A 192 8.46 -4.34 -21.23
C THR A 192 8.30 -2.83 -21.46
N ARG A 193 7.87 -2.47 -22.66
CA ARG A 193 7.54 -1.08 -23.00
C ARG A 193 6.45 -0.52 -22.10
N GLU A 194 5.49 -1.33 -21.72
CA GLU A 194 4.39 -0.92 -20.84
C GLU A 194 4.89 -0.54 -19.43
N ILE A 195 5.84 -1.31 -18.87
CA ILE A 195 6.47 -0.99 -17.59
C ILE A 195 7.22 0.34 -17.66
N ILE A 196 7.99 0.56 -18.74
CA ILE A 196 8.70 1.82 -18.96
C ILE A 196 7.71 2.99 -19.00
N ARG A 197 6.63 2.85 -19.78
CA ARG A 197 5.58 3.85 -19.88
C ARG A 197 4.98 4.19 -18.51
N GLN A 198 4.64 3.18 -17.71
CA GLN A 198 4.08 3.39 -16.37
C GLN A 198 5.05 4.09 -15.42
N LEU A 199 6.34 3.78 -15.50
CA LEU A 199 7.37 4.47 -14.72
C LEU A 199 7.54 5.93 -15.15
N GLN A 200 7.45 6.22 -16.44
CA GLN A 200 7.54 7.59 -16.98
C GLN A 200 6.30 8.42 -16.67
N GLU A 201 5.12 7.80 -16.70
CA GLU A 201 3.83 8.43 -16.40
C GLU A 201 3.48 8.43 -14.90
N ALA A 202 4.45 8.15 -14.04
CA ALA A 202 4.23 7.98 -12.58
C ALA A 202 3.58 9.20 -11.90
N GLY A 203 3.73 10.41 -12.48
CA GLY A 203 3.20 11.65 -11.90
C GLY A 203 3.87 11.97 -10.57
N THR A 204 3.07 12.11 -9.51
CA THR A 204 3.55 12.41 -8.15
C THR A 204 3.93 11.16 -7.34
N ARG A 205 3.79 9.95 -7.91
CA ARG A 205 4.18 8.71 -7.22
C ARG A 205 5.70 8.56 -7.24
N GLU A 206 6.24 8.13 -6.12
CA GLU A 206 7.66 7.79 -6.03
C GLU A 206 7.97 6.50 -6.80
N ARG A 207 9.07 6.50 -7.52
CA ARG A 207 9.59 5.31 -8.19
C ARG A 207 10.62 4.65 -7.28
N PHE A 208 10.47 3.37 -6.99
CA PHE A 208 11.49 2.60 -6.29
C PHE A 208 12.18 1.62 -7.23
N GLY A 209 13.43 1.26 -6.91
CA GLY A 209 14.25 0.37 -7.73
C GLY A 209 14.84 1.03 -8.99
N VAL A 210 14.71 2.35 -9.12
CA VAL A 210 15.35 3.15 -10.18
C VAL A 210 16.36 4.13 -9.58
N GLU A 211 17.39 4.47 -10.33
CA GLU A 211 18.37 5.51 -9.97
C GLU A 211 18.19 6.70 -10.93
N GLY A 212 17.36 7.67 -10.54
CA GLY A 212 16.96 8.76 -11.43
C GLY A 212 16.17 8.22 -12.62
N GLU A 213 16.72 8.31 -13.83
CA GLU A 213 16.15 7.79 -15.08
C GLU A 213 16.81 6.48 -15.53
N TYR A 214 17.47 5.74 -14.63
CA TYR A 214 18.17 4.50 -14.95
C TYR A 214 17.54 3.31 -14.21
N LEU A 215 17.46 2.18 -14.91
CA LEU A 215 17.08 0.87 -14.38
C LEU A 215 18.33 0.04 -14.09
N ARG A 216 18.32 -0.69 -12.98
CA ARG A 216 19.32 -1.73 -12.71
C ARG A 216 18.94 -2.97 -13.50
N CYS A 217 19.78 -3.37 -14.42
CA CYS A 217 19.61 -4.54 -15.26
C CYS A 217 20.74 -5.53 -15.06
N ALA A 218 20.43 -6.81 -15.18
CA ALA A 218 21.43 -7.86 -15.20
C ALA A 218 22.16 -7.83 -16.56
N ASN A 219 23.49 -7.88 -16.52
CA ASN A 219 24.36 -7.97 -17.70
C ASN A 219 24.47 -9.45 -18.13
N VAL A 220 23.52 -9.92 -18.94
CA VAL A 220 23.42 -11.30 -19.44
C VAL A 220 23.15 -11.33 -20.93
#